data_2fa30ad8440996d19289eca9ace6cbf8
#
_entry.id   2fa30ad8440996d19289eca9ace6cbf8
#
_cell.length_a   1.000
_cell.length_b   1.000
_cell.length_c   1.000
_cell.angle_alpha   90.00
_cell.angle_beta   90.00
_cell.angle_gamma   90.00
#
_symmetry.space_group_name_H-M   'P 1'
#
loop_
_entity.id
_entity.type
_entity.pdbx_description
1 polymer ?
#
loop_
_entity_poly.entity_id
_entity_poly.type
_entity_poly.pdbx_seq_one_letter_code
_entity_poly.pdbx_strand_id
1 'polypeptide(L)'
;MNEDFREDLKKACEVMQKGGVILYPTDTIWGIGCDATNPEAVKRVYDIKKRADSKAMLVLVDSTVKVNFYVSDVPAVAWDLIEFTTKPLTIIYDGARNLAENLLAEDGSVGIRVTAEEFSKQLCFRFRKAIVSTSANISGQPSPANFSEISEEVKQAVDYIVEYRQDEVGHPKPSSIIKLSKGGEVKIIRE
;
A
#
# COMPACT_ATOMS: atom_id res chain seq x y z
N MET A 1 2.03 -8.15 22.51
CA MET A 1 2.21 -8.46 21.07
C MET A 1 2.39 -9.95 20.98
N ASN A 2 1.48 -10.63 20.29
CA ASN A 2 1.45 -12.09 20.15
C ASN A 2 2.74 -12.56 19.43
N GLU A 3 3.21 -13.77 19.73
CA GLU A 3 4.44 -14.34 19.14
C GLU A 3 4.26 -14.51 17.62
N ASP A 4 3.09 -14.96 17.17
CA ASP A 4 2.73 -15.12 15.77
C ASP A 4 2.81 -13.78 14.99
N PHE A 5 2.34 -12.70 15.58
CA PHE A 5 2.42 -11.36 14.99
C PHE A 5 3.87 -10.90 14.74
N ARG A 6 4.79 -11.22 15.69
CA ARG A 6 6.21 -10.86 15.54
C ARG A 6 6.92 -11.69 14.47
N GLU A 7 6.57 -12.95 14.39
CA GLU A 7 7.12 -13.86 13.38
C GLU A 7 6.65 -13.46 11.98
N ASP A 8 5.37 -13.14 11.81
CA ASP A 8 4.80 -12.62 10.56
C ASP A 8 5.54 -11.35 10.11
N LEU A 9 5.73 -10.37 11.02
CA LEU A 9 6.46 -9.15 10.70
C LEU A 9 7.89 -9.43 10.23
N LYS A 10 8.57 -10.36 10.90
CA LYS A 10 9.95 -10.74 10.55
C LYS A 10 10.00 -11.38 9.16
N LYS A 11 9.18 -12.41 8.93
CA LYS A 11 9.12 -13.13 7.64
C LYS A 11 8.74 -12.21 6.49
N ALA A 12 7.70 -11.38 6.66
CA ALA A 12 7.27 -10.42 5.65
C ALA A 12 8.40 -9.44 5.28
N CYS A 13 9.11 -8.88 6.28
CA CYS A 13 10.27 -8.02 6.03
C CYS A 13 11.39 -8.75 5.27
N GLU A 14 11.75 -9.96 5.68
CA GLU A 14 12.81 -10.74 5.04
C GLU A 14 12.49 -11.07 3.58
N VAL A 15 11.24 -11.42 3.30
CA VAL A 15 10.77 -11.69 1.93
C VAL A 15 10.86 -10.43 1.07
N MET A 16 10.37 -9.30 1.55
CA MET A 16 10.43 -8.03 0.81
C MET A 16 11.87 -7.53 0.61
N GLN A 17 12.77 -7.71 1.60
CA GLN A 17 14.20 -7.36 1.48
C GLN A 17 14.89 -8.13 0.36
N LYS A 18 14.43 -9.35 0.08
CA LYS A 18 14.91 -10.19 -1.03
C LYS A 18 14.20 -9.92 -2.37
N GLY A 19 13.37 -8.89 -2.45
CA GLY A 19 12.60 -8.54 -3.64
C GLY A 19 11.33 -9.36 -3.82
N GLY A 20 10.88 -10.07 -2.78
CA GLY A 20 9.65 -10.87 -2.80
C GLY A 20 8.39 -10.05 -2.64
N VAL A 21 7.27 -10.71 -2.90
CA VAL A 21 5.91 -10.17 -2.83
C VAL A 21 5.15 -10.85 -1.69
N ILE A 22 4.42 -10.08 -0.92
CA ILE A 22 3.63 -10.56 0.21
C ILE A 22 2.13 -10.30 0.03
N LEU A 23 1.33 -11.11 0.71
CA LEU A 23 -0.09 -10.88 0.92
C LEU A 23 -0.30 -10.54 2.39
N TYR A 24 -0.88 -9.38 2.70
CA TYR A 24 -0.92 -8.86 4.06
C TYR A 24 -2.19 -8.04 4.37
N PRO A 25 -2.63 -8.03 5.64
CA PRO A 25 -3.74 -7.18 6.08
C PRO A 25 -3.31 -5.71 6.19
N THR A 26 -4.26 -4.82 5.95
CA THR A 26 -4.06 -3.38 6.06
C THR A 26 -5.20 -2.73 6.87
N ASP A 27 -5.18 -1.41 6.96
CA ASP A 27 -6.26 -0.58 7.51
C ASP A 27 -7.54 -0.56 6.66
N THR A 28 -7.50 -1.19 5.49
CA THR A 28 -8.64 -1.35 4.59
C THR A 28 -8.86 -2.82 4.26
N ILE A 29 -8.65 -3.22 3.04
CA ILE A 29 -8.75 -4.60 2.57
C ILE A 29 -7.36 -5.26 2.52
N TRP A 30 -7.32 -6.59 2.41
CA TRP A 30 -6.06 -7.32 2.17
C TRP A 30 -5.36 -6.81 0.93
N GLY A 31 -4.07 -6.64 1.03
CA GLY A 31 -3.23 -6.10 -0.04
C GLY A 31 -2.15 -7.05 -0.51
N ILE A 32 -1.76 -6.89 -1.78
CA ILE A 32 -0.50 -7.40 -2.31
C ILE A 32 0.53 -6.31 -2.12
N GLY A 33 1.68 -6.64 -1.55
CA GLY A 33 2.73 -5.68 -1.25
C GLY A 33 4.13 -6.15 -1.61
N CYS A 34 5.01 -5.19 -1.81
CA CYS A 34 6.44 -5.39 -2.03
C CYS A 34 7.20 -4.11 -1.70
N ASP A 35 8.52 -4.14 -1.78
CA ASP A 35 9.38 -2.96 -1.71
C ASP A 35 9.02 -1.96 -2.81
N ALA A 36 8.45 -0.83 -2.45
CA ALA A 36 8.05 0.22 -3.40
C ALA A 36 9.23 0.93 -4.09
N THR A 37 10.45 0.67 -3.64
CA THR A 37 11.69 1.22 -4.23
C THR A 37 12.36 0.25 -5.21
N ASN A 38 11.86 -0.99 -5.31
CA ASN A 38 12.42 -2.04 -6.16
C ASN A 38 11.57 -2.24 -7.42
N PRO A 39 12.03 -1.81 -8.62
CA PRO A 39 11.24 -1.92 -9.85
C PRO A 39 10.93 -3.35 -10.27
N GLU A 40 11.81 -4.32 -9.98
CA GLU A 40 11.57 -5.73 -10.27
C GLU A 40 10.44 -6.31 -9.41
N ALA A 41 10.41 -5.96 -8.11
CA ALA A 41 9.34 -6.37 -7.22
C ALA A 41 7.99 -5.72 -7.60
N VAL A 42 8.01 -4.44 -7.95
CA VAL A 42 6.83 -3.72 -8.46
C VAL A 42 6.30 -4.37 -9.74
N LYS A 43 7.18 -4.73 -10.67
CA LYS A 43 6.81 -5.44 -11.90
C LYS A 43 6.12 -6.77 -11.59
N ARG A 44 6.63 -7.55 -10.64
CA ARG A 44 5.99 -8.80 -10.21
C ARG A 44 4.56 -8.59 -9.70
N VAL A 45 4.30 -7.51 -8.98
CA VAL A 45 2.94 -7.18 -8.52
C VAL A 45 2.02 -6.91 -9.72
N TYR A 46 2.48 -6.17 -10.73
CA TYR A 46 1.71 -5.98 -11.98
C TYR A 46 1.41 -7.31 -12.67
N ASP A 47 2.41 -8.18 -12.78
CA ASP A 47 2.26 -9.50 -13.40
C ASP A 47 1.23 -10.38 -12.66
N ILE A 48 1.29 -10.42 -11.33
CA ILE A 48 0.32 -11.15 -10.49
C ILE A 48 -1.10 -10.62 -10.70
N LYS A 49 -1.26 -9.31 -10.75
CA LYS A 49 -2.56 -8.67 -10.98
C LYS A 49 -3.03 -8.74 -12.42
N LYS A 50 -2.20 -9.17 -13.36
CA LYS A 50 -2.46 -9.04 -14.80
C LYS A 50 -2.86 -7.60 -15.16
N ARG A 51 -2.14 -6.64 -14.58
CA ARG A 51 -2.43 -5.21 -14.66
C ARG A 51 -1.39 -4.54 -15.57
N ALA A 52 -1.86 -3.62 -16.41
CA ALA A 52 -0.95 -2.81 -17.22
C ALA A 52 -0.11 -1.88 -16.34
N ASP A 53 1.17 -1.76 -16.63
CA ASP A 53 2.15 -0.92 -15.90
C ASP A 53 1.78 0.58 -15.90
N SER A 54 0.90 1.00 -16.81
CA SER A 54 0.38 2.38 -16.88
C SER A 54 -0.59 2.77 -15.74
N LYS A 55 -1.04 1.79 -14.95
CA LYS A 55 -1.96 2.04 -13.82
C LYS A 55 -1.19 2.08 -12.52
N ALA A 56 -0.83 3.25 -12.06
CA ALA A 56 -0.15 3.48 -10.78
C ALA A 56 -0.75 2.68 -9.61
N MET A 57 0.10 2.32 -8.67
CA MET A 57 -0.29 1.70 -7.40
C MET A 57 0.02 2.63 -6.24
N LEU A 58 -0.74 2.53 -5.16
CA LEU A 58 -0.47 3.30 -3.94
C LEU A 58 0.56 2.60 -3.06
N VAL A 59 1.16 3.38 -2.16
CA VAL A 59 2.10 2.90 -1.16
C VAL A 59 1.64 3.24 0.26
N LEU A 60 2.04 2.42 1.22
CA LEU A 60 1.88 2.68 2.65
C LEU A 60 3.19 3.17 3.26
N VAL A 61 3.05 4.09 4.21
CA VAL A 61 4.11 4.53 5.12
C VAL A 61 3.57 4.56 6.55
N ASP A 62 4.44 4.47 7.55
CA ASP A 62 4.08 4.45 8.97
C ASP A 62 3.98 5.83 9.61
N SER A 63 4.44 6.87 8.92
CA SER A 63 4.47 8.23 9.49
C SER A 63 4.44 9.33 8.44
N THR A 64 4.00 10.51 8.85
CA THR A 64 3.99 11.72 8.02
C THR A 64 5.38 12.16 7.59
N VAL A 65 6.39 11.93 8.41
CA VAL A 65 7.80 12.26 8.07
C VAL A 65 8.24 11.54 6.80
N LYS A 66 7.81 10.29 6.60
CA LYS A 66 8.14 9.53 5.39
C LYS A 66 7.47 10.06 4.14
N VAL A 67 6.35 10.76 4.24
CA VAL A 67 5.73 11.43 3.08
C VAL A 67 6.72 12.45 2.47
N ASN A 68 7.38 13.26 3.29
CA ASN A 68 8.40 14.21 2.83
C ASN A 68 9.61 13.54 2.16
N PHE A 69 9.90 12.28 2.52
CA PHE A 69 10.99 11.54 1.87
C PHE A 69 10.62 11.12 0.45
N TYR A 70 9.34 10.80 0.21
CA TYR A 70 8.85 10.29 -1.08
C TYR A 70 8.20 11.34 -1.97
N VAL A 71 7.98 12.55 -1.48
CA VAL A 71 7.38 13.67 -2.24
C VAL A 71 8.27 14.90 -2.09
N SER A 72 8.58 15.55 -3.21
CA SER A 72 9.51 16.68 -3.21
C SER A 72 8.96 17.96 -2.57
N ASP A 73 7.64 18.16 -2.69
CA ASP A 73 6.97 19.37 -2.21
C ASP A 73 5.56 18.98 -1.74
N VAL A 74 5.40 18.82 -0.42
CA VAL A 74 4.14 18.41 0.19
C VAL A 74 3.36 19.67 0.58
N PRO A 75 2.17 19.90 0.00
CA PRO A 75 1.34 21.04 0.39
C PRO A 75 0.98 21.01 1.88
N ALA A 76 1.03 22.15 2.56
CA ALA A 76 0.83 22.24 4.01
C ALA A 76 -0.52 21.64 4.47
N VAL A 77 -1.57 21.77 3.65
CA VAL A 77 -2.90 21.21 3.95
C VAL A 77 -2.89 19.67 4.06
N ALA A 78 -1.89 18.99 3.48
CA ALA A 78 -1.77 17.53 3.61
C ALA A 78 -1.66 17.08 5.07
N TRP A 79 -0.97 17.85 5.90
CA TRP A 79 -0.76 17.52 7.31
C TRP A 79 -2.06 17.53 8.09
N ASP A 80 -2.88 18.56 7.89
CA ASP A 80 -4.20 18.67 8.52
C ASP A 80 -5.11 17.52 8.03
N LEU A 81 -5.10 17.24 6.73
CA LEU A 81 -5.90 16.14 6.16
C LEU A 81 -5.52 14.78 6.75
N ILE A 82 -4.23 14.51 6.94
CA ILE A 82 -3.76 13.26 7.54
C ILE A 82 -4.08 13.21 9.04
N GLU A 83 -3.88 14.30 9.75
CA GLU A 83 -4.06 14.36 11.21
C GLU A 83 -5.53 14.23 11.62
N PHE A 84 -6.43 14.92 10.91
CA PHE A 84 -7.85 14.97 11.28
C PHE A 84 -8.73 13.91 10.63
N THR A 85 -8.17 13.09 9.71
CA THR A 85 -8.96 12.01 9.14
C THR A 85 -9.23 10.90 10.16
N THR A 86 -10.49 10.48 10.22
CA THR A 86 -10.91 9.34 11.05
C THR A 86 -11.05 8.05 10.25
N LYS A 87 -10.84 8.12 8.94
CA LYS A 87 -10.95 6.98 8.01
C LYS A 87 -9.67 6.87 7.20
N PRO A 88 -9.34 5.67 6.69
CA PRO A 88 -8.20 5.49 5.81
C PRO A 88 -8.26 6.45 4.61
N LEU A 89 -7.24 7.30 4.47
CA LEU A 89 -7.13 8.31 3.44
C LEU A 89 -5.87 8.11 2.62
N THR A 90 -6.03 7.96 1.30
CA THR A 90 -4.94 7.98 0.34
C THR A 90 -4.90 9.35 -0.32
N ILE A 91 -3.74 9.99 -0.28
CA ILE A 91 -3.51 11.27 -0.96
C ILE A 91 -2.58 11.04 -2.15
N ILE A 92 -3.01 11.44 -3.34
CA ILE A 92 -2.18 11.45 -4.54
C ILE A 92 -1.42 12.78 -4.58
N TYR A 93 -0.09 12.69 -4.58
CA TYR A 93 0.83 13.83 -4.60
C TYR A 93 1.54 13.92 -5.95
N ASP A 94 1.77 15.14 -6.41
CA ASP A 94 2.70 15.43 -7.50
C ASP A 94 4.14 15.37 -6.99
N GLY A 95 5.10 15.12 -7.90
CA GLY A 95 6.53 15.19 -7.56
C GLY A 95 7.02 14.05 -6.68
N ALA A 96 6.60 12.83 -6.99
CA ALA A 96 7.12 11.63 -6.34
C ALA A 96 8.63 11.48 -6.57
N ARG A 97 9.33 10.98 -5.56
CA ARG A 97 10.76 10.68 -5.60
C ARG A 97 11.10 9.48 -4.73
N ASN A 98 12.32 8.93 -4.90
CA ASN A 98 12.83 7.80 -4.11
C ASN A 98 11.96 6.53 -4.18
N LEU A 99 11.15 6.38 -5.22
CA LEU A 99 10.31 5.23 -5.50
C LEU A 99 10.67 4.62 -6.87
N ALA A 100 10.29 3.38 -7.09
CA ALA A 100 10.44 2.74 -8.39
C ALA A 100 9.63 3.50 -9.47
N GLU A 101 10.23 3.80 -10.63
CA GLU A 101 9.58 4.60 -11.68
C GLU A 101 8.32 3.93 -12.23
N ASN A 102 8.33 2.61 -12.35
CA ASN A 102 7.18 1.84 -12.83
C ASN A 102 6.00 1.77 -11.84
N LEU A 103 6.15 2.30 -10.64
CA LEU A 103 5.09 2.47 -9.65
C LEU A 103 4.26 3.73 -9.90
N LEU A 104 4.87 4.77 -10.47
CA LEU A 104 4.29 6.10 -10.59
C LEU A 104 3.26 6.19 -11.71
N ALA A 105 2.35 7.16 -11.60
CA ALA A 105 1.48 7.55 -12.70
C ALA A 105 2.28 8.23 -13.83
N GLU A 106 1.71 8.34 -15.02
CA GLU A 106 2.35 8.99 -16.18
C GLU A 106 2.75 10.44 -15.90
N ASP A 107 2.00 11.14 -15.04
CA ASP A 107 2.28 12.52 -14.61
C ASP A 107 3.32 12.60 -13.47
N GLY A 108 3.92 11.46 -13.09
CA GLY A 108 4.89 11.38 -11.99
C GLY A 108 4.26 11.46 -10.59
N SER A 109 2.94 11.38 -10.49
CA SER A 109 2.25 11.39 -9.19
C SER A 109 2.24 10.00 -8.54
N VAL A 110 2.03 9.98 -7.21
CA VAL A 110 1.92 8.75 -6.42
C VAL A 110 0.86 8.89 -5.33
N GLY A 111 0.08 7.84 -5.12
CA GLY A 111 -0.82 7.74 -3.96
C GLY A 111 -0.06 7.23 -2.74
N ILE A 112 -0.10 7.99 -1.64
CA ILE A 112 0.49 7.59 -0.36
C ILE A 112 -0.59 7.59 0.71
N ARG A 113 -0.61 6.53 1.52
CA ARG A 113 -1.45 6.44 2.72
C ARG A 113 -0.57 6.23 3.95
N VAL A 114 -0.73 7.10 4.94
CA VAL A 114 -0.15 6.89 6.26
C VAL A 114 -1.05 5.93 7.00
N THR A 115 -0.59 4.70 7.23
CA THR A 115 -1.39 3.69 7.90
C THR A 115 -1.32 3.82 9.42
N ALA A 116 -2.48 3.70 10.07
CA ALA A 116 -2.60 3.64 11.53
C ALA A 116 -2.85 2.21 12.06
N GLU A 117 -3.15 1.25 11.17
CA GLU A 117 -3.38 -0.15 11.54
C GLU A 117 -2.09 -0.79 12.03
N GLU A 118 -2.18 -1.55 13.11
CA GLU A 118 -1.02 -1.98 13.88
C GLU A 118 -0.02 -2.81 13.06
N PHE A 119 -0.48 -3.82 12.32
CA PHE A 119 0.41 -4.70 11.57
C PHE A 119 1.11 -3.95 10.42
N SER A 120 0.35 -3.31 9.56
CA SER A 120 0.89 -2.59 8.41
C SER A 120 1.78 -1.41 8.82
N LYS A 121 1.46 -0.73 9.94
CA LYS A 121 2.31 0.32 10.52
C LYS A 121 3.64 -0.25 11.01
N GLN A 122 3.61 -1.33 11.79
CA GLN A 122 4.82 -1.99 12.28
C GLN A 122 5.66 -2.57 11.13
N LEU A 123 5.00 -3.09 10.10
CA LEU A 123 5.68 -3.60 8.92
C LEU A 123 6.44 -2.47 8.19
N CYS A 124 5.78 -1.34 7.90
CA CYS A 124 6.42 -0.16 7.30
C CYS A 124 7.57 0.38 8.16
N PHE A 125 7.38 0.41 9.48
CA PHE A 125 8.41 0.87 10.43
C PHE A 125 9.66 -0.03 10.40
N ARG A 126 9.48 -1.36 10.46
CA ARG A 126 10.57 -2.33 10.45
C ARG A 126 11.26 -2.42 9.10
N PHE A 127 10.50 -2.38 8.03
CA PHE A 127 11.03 -2.43 6.67
C PHE A 127 11.77 -1.15 6.27
N ARG A 128 11.46 -0.02 6.93
CA ARG A 128 12.07 1.31 6.76
C ARG A 128 11.89 1.96 5.39
N LYS A 129 11.10 1.37 4.52
CA LYS A 129 10.76 1.88 3.19
C LYS A 129 9.26 1.86 3.00
N ALA A 130 8.77 2.61 1.99
CA ALA A 130 7.38 2.50 1.56
C ALA A 130 7.12 1.10 1.01
N ILE A 131 5.92 0.59 1.28
CA ILE A 131 5.45 -0.73 0.83
C ILE A 131 4.30 -0.52 -0.15
N VAL A 132 4.36 -1.17 -1.30
CA VAL A 132 3.24 -1.21 -2.24
C VAL A 132 2.00 -1.78 -1.54
N SER A 133 0.86 -1.17 -1.77
CA SER A 133 -0.44 -1.67 -1.31
C SER A 133 -1.45 -1.60 -2.43
N THR A 134 -1.80 -2.75 -2.96
CA THR A 134 -2.85 -2.88 -3.98
C THR A 134 -3.77 -4.02 -3.59
N SER A 135 -5.06 -3.93 -3.96
CA SER A 135 -6.06 -4.95 -3.60
C SER A 135 -5.65 -6.35 -4.05
N ALA A 136 -5.96 -7.36 -3.23
CA ALA A 136 -5.55 -8.75 -3.44
C ALA A 136 -6.44 -9.50 -4.46
N ASN A 137 -6.57 -8.93 -5.67
CA ASN A 137 -7.38 -9.49 -6.77
C ASN A 137 -6.67 -9.30 -8.11
N ILE A 138 -7.03 -10.13 -9.07
CA ILE A 138 -6.69 -9.89 -10.47
C ILE A 138 -7.43 -8.65 -10.96
N SER A 139 -6.78 -7.81 -11.75
CA SER A 139 -7.37 -6.57 -12.26
C SER A 139 -8.68 -6.85 -13.03
N GLY A 140 -9.69 -6.05 -12.76
CA GLY A 140 -11.02 -6.22 -13.34
C GLY A 140 -11.95 -7.16 -12.57
N GLN A 141 -11.44 -7.94 -11.62
CA GLN A 141 -12.25 -8.73 -10.71
C GLN A 141 -12.62 -7.92 -9.46
N PRO A 142 -13.69 -8.28 -8.74
CA PRO A 142 -14.03 -7.63 -7.46
C PRO A 142 -12.90 -7.76 -6.44
N SER A 143 -12.71 -6.72 -5.64
CA SER A 143 -11.78 -6.78 -4.51
C SER A 143 -12.34 -7.68 -3.41
N PRO A 144 -11.56 -8.63 -2.86
CA PRO A 144 -12.02 -9.49 -1.77
C PRO A 144 -12.26 -8.66 -0.49
N ALA A 145 -13.36 -8.95 0.20
CA ALA A 145 -13.70 -8.27 1.45
C ALA A 145 -12.84 -8.77 2.63
N ASN A 146 -12.44 -10.04 2.58
CA ASN A 146 -11.66 -10.70 3.63
C ASN A 146 -10.73 -11.77 3.02
N PHE A 147 -9.91 -12.39 3.86
CA PHE A 147 -8.92 -13.37 3.42
C PHE A 147 -9.52 -14.59 2.71
N SER A 148 -10.68 -15.07 3.17
CA SER A 148 -11.31 -16.27 2.59
C SER A 148 -11.78 -16.06 1.15
N GLU A 149 -12.04 -14.83 0.74
CA GLU A 149 -12.47 -14.47 -0.61
C GLU A 149 -11.31 -14.28 -1.59
N ILE A 150 -10.05 -14.24 -1.10
CA ILE A 150 -8.89 -14.11 -1.99
C ILE A 150 -8.73 -15.38 -2.81
N SER A 151 -8.61 -15.23 -4.13
CA SER A 151 -8.46 -16.37 -5.04
C SER A 151 -7.18 -17.16 -4.78
N GLU A 152 -7.24 -18.48 -5.00
CA GLU A 152 -6.05 -19.35 -4.88
C GLU A 152 -4.95 -18.92 -5.87
N GLU A 153 -5.30 -18.39 -7.04
CA GLU A 153 -4.35 -17.87 -8.01
C GLU A 153 -3.47 -16.76 -7.41
N VAL A 154 -4.08 -15.81 -6.67
CA VAL A 154 -3.33 -14.75 -5.98
C VAL A 154 -2.50 -15.30 -4.83
N LYS A 155 -3.08 -16.19 -4.01
CA LYS A 155 -2.38 -16.80 -2.87
C LYS A 155 -1.13 -17.59 -3.30
N GLN A 156 -1.20 -18.31 -4.41
CA GLN A 156 -0.09 -19.11 -4.93
C GLN A 156 0.99 -18.27 -5.63
N ALA A 157 0.65 -17.06 -6.08
CA ALA A 157 1.55 -16.21 -6.83
C ALA A 157 2.48 -15.34 -5.94
N VAL A 158 2.18 -15.19 -4.65
CA VAL A 158 2.99 -14.42 -3.70
C VAL A 158 4.02 -15.32 -3.00
N ASP A 159 5.08 -14.72 -2.46
CA ASP A 159 6.16 -15.45 -1.79
C ASP A 159 5.89 -15.68 -0.30
N TYR A 160 5.04 -14.88 0.30
CA TYR A 160 4.63 -15.02 1.71
C TYR A 160 3.21 -14.52 1.93
N ILE A 161 2.47 -15.27 2.72
CA ILE A 161 1.12 -14.90 3.18
C ILE A 161 1.18 -14.70 4.69
N VAL A 162 0.84 -13.50 5.15
CA VAL A 162 0.74 -13.16 6.57
C VAL A 162 -0.38 -13.97 7.21
N GLU A 163 -0.12 -14.59 8.36
CA GLU A 163 -1.10 -15.42 9.07
C GLU A 163 -2.03 -14.58 9.96
N TYR A 164 -1.56 -13.43 10.40
CA TYR A 164 -2.31 -12.50 11.23
C TYR A 164 -3.58 -12.00 10.55
N ARG A 165 -4.72 -12.06 11.23
CA ARG A 165 -6.05 -11.59 10.76
C ARG A 165 -6.67 -12.41 9.60
N GLN A 166 -6.24 -13.62 9.33
CA GLN A 166 -6.87 -14.46 8.29
C GLN A 166 -8.30 -14.94 8.63
N ASP A 167 -8.64 -14.96 9.90
CA ASP A 167 -9.95 -15.39 10.43
C ASP A 167 -10.99 -14.26 10.46
N GLU A 168 -10.62 -13.03 10.12
CA GLU A 168 -11.54 -11.91 10.09
C GLU A 168 -12.56 -12.04 8.95
N VAL A 169 -13.83 -11.87 9.27
CA VAL A 169 -14.97 -11.96 8.34
C VAL A 169 -15.61 -10.61 8.02
N GLY A 170 -14.93 -9.50 8.33
CA GLY A 170 -15.42 -8.14 8.07
C GLY A 170 -15.53 -7.82 6.59
N HIS A 171 -16.24 -6.74 6.28
CA HIS A 171 -16.31 -6.14 4.94
C HIS A 171 -15.78 -4.69 4.99
N PRO A 172 -14.48 -4.50 5.21
CA PRO A 172 -13.89 -3.17 5.24
C PRO A 172 -14.01 -2.50 3.87
N LYS A 173 -14.17 -1.19 3.88
CA LYS A 173 -14.20 -0.40 2.65
C LYS A 173 -12.79 -0.01 2.24
N PRO A 174 -12.52 0.14 0.93
CA PRO A 174 -11.31 0.76 0.45
C PRO A 174 -11.15 2.19 1.00
N SER A 175 -9.91 2.71 1.03
CA SER A 175 -9.65 4.09 1.46
C SER A 175 -10.38 5.11 0.60
N SER A 176 -10.71 6.27 1.16
CA SER A 176 -10.96 7.46 0.35
C SER A 176 -9.70 7.86 -0.41
N ILE A 177 -9.85 8.43 -1.58
CA ILE A 177 -8.73 8.91 -2.40
C ILE A 177 -8.98 10.34 -2.81
N ILE A 178 -8.04 11.22 -2.52
CA ILE A 178 -8.01 12.59 -3.01
C ILE A 178 -6.72 12.83 -3.81
N LYS A 179 -6.76 13.73 -4.77
CA LYS A 179 -5.56 14.28 -5.40
C LYS A 179 -5.33 15.68 -4.85
N LEU A 180 -4.11 15.92 -4.42
CA LEU A 180 -3.67 17.20 -3.87
C LEU A 180 -2.61 17.79 -4.79
N SER A 181 -2.93 18.90 -5.45
CA SER A 181 -1.98 19.60 -6.32
C SER A 181 -0.94 20.37 -5.49
N LYS A 182 0.17 20.74 -6.11
CA LYS A 182 1.21 21.59 -5.48
C LYS A 182 0.66 22.92 -4.98
N GLY A 183 -0.40 23.44 -5.61
CA GLY A 183 -1.08 24.67 -5.19
C GLY A 183 -2.03 24.50 -4.00
N GLY A 184 -2.18 23.28 -3.49
CA GLY A 184 -3.10 22.97 -2.38
C GLY A 184 -4.56 22.72 -2.80
N GLU A 185 -4.83 22.64 -4.11
CA GLU A 185 -6.17 22.27 -4.59
C GLU A 185 -6.45 20.80 -4.32
N VAL A 186 -7.63 20.53 -3.78
CA VAL A 186 -8.10 19.17 -3.44
C VAL A 186 -9.13 18.70 -4.46
N LYS A 187 -8.88 17.53 -5.06
CA LYS A 187 -9.83 16.85 -5.93
C LYS A 187 -10.19 15.48 -5.36
N ILE A 188 -11.47 15.25 -5.11
CA ILE A 188 -11.96 13.93 -4.66
C ILE A 188 -11.96 12.97 -5.85
N ILE A 189 -11.26 11.85 -5.70
CA ILE A 189 -11.20 10.76 -6.70
C ILE A 189 -12.14 9.63 -6.29
N ARG A 190 -12.20 9.31 -4.98
CA ARG A 190 -13.09 8.30 -4.40
C ARG A 190 -13.39 8.64 -2.95
N GLU A 191 -14.66 8.55 -2.54
CA GLU A 191 -15.12 8.67 -1.15
C GLU A 191 -15.05 7.35 -0.39
#